data_aa04ff32d892889f99f8310913779188
#
_entry.id   aa04ff32d892889f99f8310913779188
#
_cell.length_a   1.000
_cell.length_b   1.000
_cell.length_c   1.000
_cell.angle_alpha   90.00
_cell.angle_beta   90.00
_cell.angle_gamma   90.00
#
_symmetry.space_group_name_H-M   'P 1'
#
loop_
_entity.id
_entity.type
_entity.pdbx_description
1 polymer ?
#
loop_
_entity_poly.entity_id
_entity_poly.type
_entity_poly.pdbx_seq_one_letter_code
_entity_poly.pdbx_strand_id
1 'polypeptide(L)'
;EIVELRSNVRIERIYLLEEVISKESFDDLELLEKKQYLDQHHCFVSISPRAKIAIEKADIIIYSAGTQHSSLYPTYLSVGLAQSIADNHKACKVFVTNIGADYETPSYNASDFIKGAYRYLKLSDQRNYSFGDLFSVNLVNNSQDSSDESYVQYDKDEMDKISVPLIYDSFESNEFRGKHDGEKLIKSILNLYESMKS
;
A
#
# COMPACT_ATOMS: atom_id res chain seq x y z
N GLU A 1 18.25 -0.79 -5.44
CA GLU A 1 17.53 -1.75 -6.30
C GLU A 1 17.14 -2.96 -5.48
N ILE A 2 15.86 -3.33 -5.55
CA ILE A 2 15.40 -4.60 -4.99
C ILE A 2 15.73 -5.66 -6.01
N VAL A 3 16.94 -6.19 -5.92
CA VAL A 3 17.40 -7.26 -6.80
C VAL A 3 17.04 -8.59 -6.14
N GLU A 4 16.19 -9.37 -6.77
CA GLU A 4 15.90 -10.78 -6.47
C GLU A 4 15.84 -11.13 -4.98
N LEU A 5 14.81 -10.68 -4.29
CA LEU A 5 14.53 -11.15 -2.94
C LEU A 5 14.19 -12.66 -2.98
N ARG A 6 14.88 -13.43 -2.21
CA ARG A 6 14.54 -14.84 -2.04
C ARG A 6 13.20 -14.94 -1.29
N SER A 7 12.37 -15.87 -1.67
CA SER A 7 10.97 -16.07 -1.31
C SER A 7 10.61 -16.10 0.19
N ASN A 8 11.57 -16.05 1.09
CA ASN A 8 11.37 -16.17 2.53
C ASN A 8 11.94 -15.00 3.35
N VAL A 9 12.35 -13.90 2.69
CA VAL A 9 12.86 -12.70 3.35
C VAL A 9 11.83 -11.57 3.23
N ARG A 10 11.30 -11.09 4.36
CA ARG A 10 10.42 -9.91 4.39
C ARG A 10 11.25 -8.64 4.46
N ILE A 11 10.87 -7.63 3.67
CA ILE A 11 11.42 -6.28 3.77
C ILE A 11 10.86 -5.64 5.02
N GLU A 12 11.72 -5.25 5.95
CA GLU A 12 11.30 -4.60 7.20
C GLU A 12 10.89 -3.14 6.96
N ARG A 13 11.71 -2.40 6.19
CA ARG A 13 11.52 -0.97 5.95
C ARG A 13 12.23 -0.54 4.66
N ILE A 14 11.69 0.49 4.03
CA ILE A 14 12.35 1.22 2.95
C ILE A 14 12.77 2.61 3.42
N TYR A 15 13.79 3.16 2.78
CA TYR A 15 14.34 4.46 3.07
C TYR A 15 14.45 5.28 1.79
N LEU A 16 14.16 6.55 1.86
CA LEU A 16 14.51 7.52 0.82
C LEU A 16 15.80 8.19 1.26
N LEU A 17 16.80 8.19 0.41
CA LEU A 17 18.11 8.75 0.73
C LEU A 17 18.41 9.95 -0.18
N GLU A 18 19.07 10.96 0.36
CA GLU A 18 19.47 12.15 -0.40
C GLU A 18 20.56 11.84 -1.41
N GLU A 19 21.44 10.91 -1.06
CA GLU A 19 22.61 10.56 -1.88
C GLU A 19 22.68 9.04 -2.12
N VAL A 20 23.32 8.68 -3.21
CA VAL A 20 23.62 7.29 -3.52
C VAL A 20 24.66 6.76 -2.56
N ILE A 21 24.34 5.67 -1.86
CA ILE A 21 25.28 5.01 -0.97
C ILE A 21 26.34 4.27 -1.81
N SER A 22 27.63 4.43 -1.45
CA SER A 22 28.66 3.55 -1.96
C SER A 22 28.42 2.13 -1.46
N LYS A 23 28.20 1.20 -2.39
CA LYS A 23 27.92 -0.20 -2.07
C LYS A 23 29.06 -0.79 -1.24
N GLU A 24 30.31 -0.52 -1.60
CA GLU A 24 31.50 -1.04 -0.94
C GLU A 24 31.54 -0.67 0.53
N SER A 25 31.39 0.62 0.86
CA SER A 25 31.43 1.08 2.25
C SER A 25 30.19 0.67 3.08
N PHE A 26 29.05 0.45 2.41
CA PHE A 26 27.83 0.00 3.09
C PHE A 26 27.84 -1.51 3.35
N ASP A 27 28.36 -2.31 2.42
CA ASP A 27 28.39 -3.77 2.56
C ASP A 27 29.30 -4.20 3.73
N ASP A 28 30.34 -3.44 4.04
CA ASP A 28 31.27 -3.71 5.15
C ASP A 28 30.68 -3.43 6.55
N LEU A 29 29.55 -2.71 6.65
CA LEU A 29 28.89 -2.42 7.91
C LEU A 29 28.15 -3.63 8.47
N GLU A 30 28.14 -3.76 9.79
CA GLU A 30 27.28 -4.71 10.49
C GLU A 30 25.80 -4.30 10.38
N LEU A 31 24.87 -5.25 10.59
CA LEU A 31 23.44 -5.00 10.40
C LEU A 31 22.91 -3.81 11.22
N LEU A 32 23.36 -3.67 12.45
CA LEU A 32 22.96 -2.55 13.32
C LEU A 32 23.50 -1.22 12.81
N GLU A 33 24.73 -1.20 12.33
CA GLU A 33 25.37 -0.01 11.76
C GLU A 33 24.69 0.39 10.45
N LYS A 34 24.34 -0.58 9.58
CA LYS A 34 23.53 -0.36 8.38
C LYS A 34 22.20 0.32 8.70
N LYS A 35 21.51 -0.18 9.72
CA LYS A 35 20.23 0.41 10.15
C LYS A 35 20.39 1.82 10.66
N GLN A 36 21.38 2.07 11.51
CA GLN A 36 21.69 3.41 12.04
C GLN A 36 22.06 4.38 10.90
N TYR A 37 22.88 3.94 9.96
CA TYR A 37 23.24 4.73 8.80
C TYR A 37 22.00 5.13 7.98
N LEU A 38 21.13 4.18 7.65
CA LEU A 38 19.90 4.43 6.89
C LEU A 38 18.94 5.36 7.64
N ASP A 39 18.79 5.21 8.96
CA ASP A 39 17.94 6.08 9.78
C ASP A 39 18.47 7.52 9.82
N GLN A 40 19.80 7.71 9.84
CA GLN A 40 20.44 9.04 9.86
C GLN A 40 20.37 9.75 8.50
N HIS A 41 20.41 9.00 7.40
CA HIS A 41 20.43 9.55 6.03
C HIS A 41 19.06 9.50 5.36
N HIS A 42 18.01 9.08 6.08
CA HIS A 42 16.66 9.09 5.56
C HIS A 42 16.17 10.51 5.34
N CYS A 43 15.81 10.84 4.11
CA CYS A 43 15.22 12.12 3.77
C CYS A 43 13.70 12.03 3.61
N PHE A 44 13.03 13.13 3.80
CA PHE A 44 11.60 13.27 3.58
C PHE A 44 11.34 14.18 2.39
N VAL A 45 10.67 13.67 1.37
CA VAL A 45 10.30 14.41 0.17
C VAL A 45 8.86 14.89 0.31
N SER A 46 8.62 16.19 0.10
CA SER A 46 7.27 16.73 0.17
C SER A 46 6.45 16.38 -1.08
N ILE A 47 5.16 16.19 -0.89
CA ILE A 47 4.21 16.06 -2.00
C ILE A 47 4.27 17.31 -2.90
N SER A 48 4.21 17.13 -4.22
CA SER A 48 4.19 18.27 -5.14
C SER A 48 2.89 19.08 -4.98
N PRO A 49 2.92 20.40 -5.17
CA PRO A 49 1.72 21.24 -5.09
C PRO A 49 0.59 20.77 -6.02
N ARG A 50 0.94 20.27 -7.19
CA ARG A 50 -0.04 19.73 -8.15
C ARG A 50 -0.71 18.46 -7.66
N ALA A 51 0.06 17.53 -7.09
CA ALA A 51 -0.48 16.30 -6.53
C ALA A 51 -1.36 16.61 -5.30
N LYS A 52 -0.94 17.54 -4.44
CA LYS A 52 -1.71 18.00 -3.29
C LYS A 52 -3.10 18.50 -3.74
N ILE A 53 -3.14 19.44 -4.69
CA ILE A 53 -4.40 19.99 -5.22
C ILE A 53 -5.28 18.89 -5.84
N ALA A 54 -4.68 17.94 -6.56
CA ALA A 54 -5.43 16.84 -7.16
C ALA A 54 -6.09 15.96 -6.12
N ILE A 55 -5.36 15.61 -5.03
CA ILE A 55 -5.89 14.80 -3.93
C ILE A 55 -6.98 15.54 -3.17
N GLU A 56 -6.77 16.83 -2.84
CA GLU A 56 -7.74 17.65 -2.12
C GLU A 56 -9.05 17.83 -2.88
N LYS A 57 -9.04 17.75 -4.21
CA LYS A 57 -10.21 17.90 -5.07
C LYS A 57 -10.79 16.58 -5.59
N ALA A 58 -10.16 15.47 -5.30
CA ALA A 58 -10.61 14.17 -5.79
C ALA A 58 -11.93 13.76 -5.16
N ASP A 59 -12.82 13.21 -5.95
CA ASP A 59 -14.03 12.53 -5.48
C ASP A 59 -13.74 11.06 -5.12
N ILE A 60 -12.76 10.46 -5.79
CA ILE A 60 -12.31 9.09 -5.55
C ILE A 60 -10.79 9.09 -5.46
N ILE A 61 -10.25 8.46 -4.43
CA ILE A 61 -8.81 8.21 -4.25
C ILE A 61 -8.61 6.70 -4.25
N ILE A 62 -7.81 6.20 -5.19
CA ILE A 62 -7.55 4.76 -5.33
C ILE A 62 -6.10 4.47 -4.94
N TYR A 63 -5.92 3.67 -3.90
CA TYR A 63 -4.65 3.01 -3.61
C TYR A 63 -4.61 1.74 -4.46
N SER A 64 -3.91 1.80 -5.57
CA SER A 64 -3.90 0.70 -6.55
C SER A 64 -3.16 -0.52 -6.03
N ALA A 65 -3.57 -1.69 -6.51
CA ALA A 65 -2.72 -2.86 -6.42
C ALA A 65 -1.40 -2.64 -7.18
N GLY A 66 -0.33 -3.26 -6.71
CA GLY A 66 1.00 -3.14 -7.32
C GLY A 66 2.10 -3.56 -6.36
N THR A 67 3.34 -3.43 -6.82
CA THR A 67 4.52 -3.74 -6.03
C THR A 67 4.66 -2.74 -4.88
N GLN A 68 4.64 -3.24 -3.65
CA GLN A 68 4.49 -2.38 -2.47
C GLN A 68 5.77 -1.59 -2.16
N HIS A 69 6.87 -2.29 -1.94
CA HIS A 69 8.09 -1.67 -1.40
C HIS A 69 8.83 -0.81 -2.41
N SER A 70 8.95 -1.24 -3.65
CA SER A 70 9.67 -0.49 -4.68
C SER A 70 8.84 0.61 -5.33
N SER A 71 7.50 0.50 -5.33
CA SER A 71 6.65 1.40 -6.10
C SER A 71 5.70 2.23 -5.25
N LEU A 72 4.93 1.61 -4.37
CA LEU A 72 3.84 2.30 -3.67
C LEU A 72 4.30 2.96 -2.36
N TYR A 73 5.03 2.24 -1.51
CA TYR A 73 5.48 2.79 -0.22
C TYR A 73 6.40 4.01 -0.35
N PRO A 74 7.31 4.12 -1.35
CA PRO A 74 8.05 5.35 -1.58
C PRO A 74 7.14 6.57 -1.78
N THR A 75 6.03 6.39 -2.50
CA THR A 75 5.02 7.45 -2.67
C THR A 75 4.34 7.81 -1.35
N TYR A 76 4.00 6.80 -0.53
CA TYR A 76 3.33 7.01 0.76
C TYR A 76 4.21 7.71 1.80
N LEU A 77 5.53 7.66 1.65
CA LEU A 77 6.48 8.40 2.48
C LEU A 77 6.53 9.91 2.17
N SER A 78 5.78 10.39 1.17
CA SER A 78 5.77 11.82 0.83
C SER A 78 5.09 12.64 1.92
N VAL A 79 5.81 13.62 2.49
CA VAL A 79 5.30 14.53 3.50
C VAL A 79 4.11 15.33 2.98
N GLY A 80 3.02 15.37 3.73
CA GLY A 80 1.78 16.04 3.38
C GLY A 80 0.81 15.17 2.56
N LEU A 81 1.20 13.97 2.13
CA LEU A 81 0.31 13.06 1.40
C LEU A 81 -0.83 12.56 2.31
N ALA A 82 -0.48 11.97 3.45
CA ALA A 82 -1.44 11.45 4.41
C ALA A 82 -2.40 12.55 4.89
N GLN A 83 -1.88 13.76 5.16
CA GLN A 83 -2.68 14.91 5.53
C GLN A 83 -3.67 15.29 4.43
N SER A 84 -3.21 15.41 3.17
CA SER A 84 -4.09 15.80 2.05
C SER A 84 -5.20 14.78 1.81
N ILE A 85 -4.91 13.49 1.99
CA ILE A 85 -5.89 12.42 1.90
C ILE A 85 -6.90 12.50 3.06
N ALA A 86 -6.40 12.63 4.28
CA ALA A 86 -7.26 12.67 5.47
C ALA A 86 -8.19 13.89 5.48
N ASP A 87 -7.67 15.06 5.10
CA ASP A 87 -8.43 16.32 5.07
C ASP A 87 -9.48 16.34 3.94
N ASN A 88 -9.38 15.48 2.92
CA ASN A 88 -10.43 15.29 1.93
C ASN A 88 -11.50 14.30 2.45
N HIS A 89 -12.41 14.81 3.26
CA HIS A 89 -13.50 14.02 3.85
C HIS A 89 -14.59 13.60 2.85
N LYS A 90 -14.61 14.19 1.64
CA LYS A 90 -15.61 13.88 0.61
C LYS A 90 -15.21 12.71 -0.27
N ALA A 91 -13.91 12.45 -0.39
CA ALA A 91 -13.41 11.42 -1.26
C ALA A 91 -13.76 10.02 -0.75
N CYS A 92 -14.21 9.18 -1.68
CA CYS A 92 -14.23 7.74 -1.50
C CYS A 92 -12.80 7.21 -1.63
N LYS A 93 -12.20 6.74 -0.54
CA LYS A 93 -10.80 6.30 -0.45
C LYS A 93 -10.73 4.78 -0.52
N VAL A 94 -10.44 4.26 -1.68
CA VAL A 94 -10.52 2.82 -1.99
C VAL A 94 -9.13 2.20 -1.95
N PHE A 95 -8.92 1.24 -1.07
CA PHE A 95 -7.71 0.40 -1.09
C PHE A 95 -7.97 -0.87 -1.88
N VAL A 96 -7.09 -1.17 -2.84
CA VAL A 96 -7.17 -2.38 -3.67
C VAL A 96 -6.05 -3.31 -3.27
N THR A 97 -6.39 -4.42 -2.62
CA THR A 97 -5.44 -5.45 -2.22
C THR A 97 -4.96 -6.25 -3.44
N ASN A 98 -3.67 -6.58 -3.51
CA ASN A 98 -3.13 -7.45 -4.56
C ASN A 98 -3.85 -8.80 -4.58
N ILE A 99 -3.99 -9.39 -5.77
CA ILE A 99 -4.51 -10.76 -5.95
C ILE A 99 -3.37 -11.77 -5.93
N GLY A 100 -2.38 -11.58 -6.78
CA GLY A 100 -1.21 -12.45 -6.84
C GLY A 100 -0.14 -12.04 -5.82
N ALA A 101 0.52 -13.03 -5.26
CA ALA A 101 1.73 -12.83 -4.48
C ALA A 101 2.88 -12.32 -5.37
N ASP A 102 3.79 -11.55 -4.80
CA ASP A 102 4.99 -11.07 -5.49
C ASP A 102 6.26 -11.24 -4.62
N TYR A 103 7.42 -11.05 -5.25
CA TYR A 103 8.71 -11.27 -4.60
C TYR A 103 9.03 -10.27 -3.48
N GLU A 104 8.43 -9.09 -3.48
CA GLU A 104 8.66 -8.08 -2.44
C GLU A 104 7.79 -8.32 -1.20
N THR A 105 6.73 -9.09 -1.35
CA THR A 105 5.75 -9.36 -0.29
C THR A 105 5.54 -10.85 -0.05
N PRO A 106 6.64 -11.61 0.20
CA PRO A 106 6.53 -13.04 0.45
C PRO A 106 5.67 -13.30 1.68
N SER A 107 4.72 -14.21 1.55
CA SER A 107 3.79 -14.60 2.62
C SER A 107 2.96 -13.45 3.20
N TYR A 108 2.70 -12.39 2.42
CA TYR A 108 1.74 -11.35 2.81
C TYR A 108 0.32 -11.87 2.68
N ASN A 109 -0.47 -11.64 3.71
CA ASN A 109 -1.91 -11.79 3.68
C ASN A 109 -2.59 -10.47 3.30
N ALA A 110 -3.88 -10.49 3.04
CA ALA A 110 -4.64 -9.31 2.65
C ALA A 110 -4.51 -8.15 3.66
N SER A 111 -4.49 -8.48 4.97
CA SER A 111 -4.32 -7.47 6.01
C SER A 111 -2.94 -6.81 6.01
N ASP A 112 -1.89 -7.51 5.60
CA ASP A 112 -0.52 -6.98 5.58
C ASP A 112 -0.40 -5.82 4.59
N PHE A 113 -1.12 -5.86 3.47
CA PHE A 113 -1.11 -4.81 2.45
C PHE A 113 -1.67 -3.49 2.97
N ILE A 114 -2.87 -3.49 3.53
CA ILE A 114 -3.49 -2.26 4.04
C ILE A 114 -2.79 -1.76 5.30
N LYS A 115 -2.31 -2.66 6.18
CA LYS A 115 -1.48 -2.29 7.34
C LYS A 115 -0.15 -1.68 6.91
N GLY A 116 0.46 -2.22 5.87
CA GLY A 116 1.67 -1.68 5.27
C GLY A 116 1.47 -0.26 4.73
N ALA A 117 0.44 -0.05 3.92
CA ALA A 117 0.09 1.27 3.40
C ALA A 117 -0.17 2.27 4.54
N TYR A 118 -0.97 1.90 5.53
CA TYR A 118 -1.24 2.71 6.72
C TYR A 118 0.04 3.08 7.47
N ARG A 119 0.94 2.11 7.69
CA ARG A 119 2.22 2.33 8.36
C ARG A 119 3.07 3.37 7.63
N TYR A 120 3.22 3.24 6.31
CA TYR A 120 4.07 4.15 5.53
C TYR A 120 3.48 5.55 5.40
N LEU A 121 2.17 5.69 5.24
CA LEU A 121 1.48 6.98 5.29
C LEU A 121 1.71 7.71 6.63
N LYS A 122 1.70 6.97 7.75
CA LYS A 122 1.96 7.56 9.08
C LYS A 122 3.41 7.93 9.32
N LEU A 123 4.38 7.27 8.68
CA LEU A 123 5.80 7.55 8.88
C LEU A 123 6.20 8.94 8.39
N SER A 124 5.51 9.48 7.39
CA SER A 124 5.79 10.80 6.81
C SER A 124 5.07 11.96 7.51
N ASP A 125 4.22 11.66 8.50
CA ASP A 125 3.40 12.66 9.20
C ASP A 125 3.35 12.38 10.69
N GLN A 126 3.36 13.45 11.49
CA GLN A 126 3.27 13.34 12.96
C GLN A 126 1.83 13.23 13.48
N ARG A 127 0.84 13.42 12.63
CA ARG A 127 -0.57 13.27 12.99
C ARG A 127 -0.90 11.81 13.35
N ASN A 128 -1.78 11.64 14.32
CA ASN A 128 -2.32 10.32 14.62
C ASN A 128 -3.61 10.10 13.82
N TYR A 129 -3.48 9.40 12.69
CA TYR A 129 -4.60 9.00 11.85
C TYR A 129 -5.20 7.69 12.33
N SER A 130 -6.52 7.56 12.24
CA SER A 130 -7.20 6.26 12.23
C SER A 130 -7.15 5.63 10.84
N PHE A 131 -7.48 4.35 10.72
CA PHE A 131 -7.65 3.74 9.40
C PHE A 131 -8.74 4.45 8.58
N GLY A 132 -9.86 4.84 9.20
CA GLY A 132 -10.97 5.51 8.54
C GLY A 132 -10.65 6.90 7.99
N ASP A 133 -9.62 7.58 8.52
CA ASP A 133 -9.17 8.86 7.97
C ASP A 133 -8.51 8.68 6.59
N LEU A 134 -7.86 7.53 6.39
CA LEU A 134 -7.07 7.25 5.19
C LEU A 134 -7.75 6.29 4.20
N PHE A 135 -8.68 5.45 4.66
CA PHE A 135 -9.34 4.43 3.84
C PHE A 135 -10.84 4.40 4.13
N SER A 136 -11.67 4.50 3.09
CA SER A 136 -13.12 4.34 3.20
C SER A 136 -13.55 2.88 3.05
N VAL A 137 -12.82 2.11 2.23
CA VAL A 137 -13.11 0.71 1.92
C VAL A 137 -11.85 -0.02 1.46
N ASN A 138 -11.79 -1.32 1.74
CA ASN A 138 -10.81 -2.23 1.17
C ASN A 138 -11.48 -3.22 0.22
N LEU A 139 -10.97 -3.35 -1.00
CA LEU A 139 -11.40 -4.35 -1.96
C LEU A 139 -10.42 -5.54 -1.93
N VAL A 140 -10.94 -6.71 -1.61
CA VAL A 140 -10.17 -7.96 -1.53
C VAL A 140 -10.78 -8.99 -2.47
N ASN A 141 -9.95 -9.61 -3.31
CA ASN A 141 -10.40 -10.64 -4.22
C ASN A 141 -10.77 -11.92 -3.48
N ASN A 142 -11.92 -12.46 -3.84
CA ASN A 142 -12.34 -13.80 -3.41
C ASN A 142 -11.65 -14.86 -4.28
N SER A 143 -10.44 -15.21 -3.93
CA SER A 143 -9.71 -16.29 -4.60
C SER A 143 -10.29 -17.63 -4.18
N GLN A 144 -10.73 -18.42 -5.14
CA GLN A 144 -11.41 -19.69 -4.87
C GLN A 144 -10.46 -20.78 -4.34
N ASP A 145 -9.16 -20.64 -4.58
CA ASP A 145 -8.16 -21.60 -4.12
C ASP A 145 -7.26 -20.96 -3.04
N SER A 146 -7.73 -21.05 -1.79
CA SER A 146 -7.00 -20.54 -0.63
C SER A 146 -5.73 -21.35 -0.28
N SER A 147 -5.48 -22.47 -0.94
CA SER A 147 -4.28 -23.30 -0.74
C SER A 147 -3.15 -22.96 -1.70
N ASP A 148 -3.41 -22.12 -2.71
CA ASP A 148 -2.41 -21.74 -3.70
C ASP A 148 -1.57 -20.55 -3.22
N GLU A 149 -0.31 -20.81 -2.89
CA GLU A 149 0.67 -19.81 -2.43
C GLU A 149 0.96 -18.69 -3.45
N SER A 150 0.53 -18.85 -4.70
CA SER A 150 0.61 -17.80 -5.71
C SER A 150 -0.42 -16.67 -5.51
N TYR A 151 -1.39 -16.87 -4.63
CA TYR A 151 -2.39 -15.88 -4.27
C TYR A 151 -2.16 -15.27 -2.90
N VAL A 152 -2.51 -13.99 -2.76
CA VAL A 152 -2.62 -13.32 -1.47
C VAL A 152 -3.76 -13.95 -0.69
N GLN A 153 -3.46 -14.46 0.50
CA GLN A 153 -4.43 -15.14 1.33
C GLN A 153 -5.31 -14.15 2.10
N TYR A 154 -6.60 -14.48 2.25
CA TYR A 154 -7.52 -13.70 3.07
C TYR A 154 -7.43 -14.14 4.53
N ASP A 155 -6.97 -13.27 5.39
CA ASP A 155 -6.79 -13.49 6.82
C ASP A 155 -7.89 -12.79 7.63
N LYS A 156 -9.05 -13.43 7.72
CA LYS A 156 -10.27 -12.89 8.31
C LYS A 156 -10.04 -12.27 9.70
N ASP A 157 -9.40 -13.00 10.61
CA ASP A 157 -9.21 -12.57 12.00
C ASP A 157 -8.36 -11.29 12.13
N GLU A 158 -7.43 -11.08 11.22
CA GLU A 158 -6.63 -9.85 11.16
C GLU A 158 -7.35 -8.73 10.43
N MET A 159 -8.13 -9.04 9.40
CA MET A 159 -8.95 -8.07 8.68
C MET A 159 -10.08 -7.52 9.56
N ASP A 160 -10.71 -8.35 10.39
CA ASP A 160 -11.76 -7.93 11.32
C ASP A 160 -11.27 -6.93 12.40
N LYS A 161 -9.96 -6.86 12.65
CA LYS A 161 -9.35 -5.87 13.54
C LYS A 161 -9.15 -4.49 12.88
N ILE A 162 -9.26 -4.44 11.56
CA ILE A 162 -9.10 -3.21 10.79
C ILE A 162 -10.47 -2.55 10.67
N SER A 163 -10.62 -1.35 11.25
CA SER A 163 -11.88 -0.61 11.24
C SER A 163 -12.15 0.07 9.89
N VAL A 164 -12.10 -0.72 8.80
CA VAL A 164 -12.38 -0.26 7.43
C VAL A 164 -13.36 -1.25 6.80
N PRO A 165 -14.46 -0.78 6.20
CA PRO A 165 -15.37 -1.63 5.44
C PRO A 165 -14.64 -2.48 4.40
N LEU A 166 -15.07 -3.72 4.23
CA LEU A 166 -14.50 -4.70 3.31
C LEU A 166 -15.51 -5.07 2.24
N ILE A 167 -15.08 -5.07 0.97
CA ILE A 167 -15.78 -5.75 -0.11
C ILE A 167 -14.93 -6.94 -0.54
N TYR A 168 -15.48 -8.13 -0.33
CA TYR A 168 -14.87 -9.41 -0.67
C TYR A 168 -15.64 -10.02 -1.84
N ASP A 169 -15.09 -9.88 -3.06
CA ASP A 169 -15.77 -10.27 -4.29
C ASP A 169 -14.76 -10.74 -5.35
N SER A 170 -15.23 -11.24 -6.46
CA SER A 170 -14.40 -11.72 -7.57
C SER A 170 -13.93 -10.56 -8.44
N PHE A 171 -12.69 -10.12 -8.23
CA PHE A 171 -12.03 -9.07 -9.00
C PHE A 171 -11.00 -9.61 -10.00
N GLU A 172 -10.74 -10.91 -10.00
CA GLU A 172 -9.74 -11.51 -10.87
C GLU A 172 -10.19 -11.56 -12.33
N SER A 173 -9.21 -11.36 -13.22
CA SER A 173 -9.38 -11.54 -14.66
C SER A 173 -9.54 -13.02 -15.03
N ASN A 174 -10.45 -13.32 -15.94
CA ASN A 174 -10.61 -14.65 -16.48
C ASN A 174 -9.46 -15.07 -17.42
N GLU A 175 -8.71 -14.09 -17.95
CA GLU A 175 -7.63 -14.32 -18.92
C GLU A 175 -6.25 -14.35 -18.24
N PHE A 176 -6.09 -13.58 -17.18
CA PHE A 176 -4.78 -13.38 -16.52
C PHE A 176 -4.87 -13.71 -15.03
N ARG A 177 -4.40 -14.92 -14.69
CA ARG A 177 -4.36 -15.40 -13.31
C ARG A 177 -3.58 -14.43 -12.39
N GLY A 178 -4.11 -14.18 -11.20
CA GLY A 178 -3.50 -13.29 -10.20
C GLY A 178 -3.54 -11.80 -10.56
N LYS A 179 -4.26 -11.43 -11.63
CA LYS A 179 -4.41 -10.03 -12.09
C LYS A 179 -5.85 -9.58 -11.97
N HIS A 180 -6.03 -8.30 -11.64
CA HIS A 180 -7.35 -7.69 -11.58
C HIS A 180 -7.99 -7.56 -12.97
N ASP A 181 -9.28 -7.80 -13.02
CA ASP A 181 -10.15 -7.36 -14.11
C ASP A 181 -10.48 -5.87 -13.87
N GLY A 182 -9.91 -5.01 -14.71
CA GLY A 182 -10.06 -3.57 -14.56
C GLY A 182 -11.52 -3.11 -14.68
N GLU A 183 -12.33 -3.75 -15.53
CA GLU A 183 -13.73 -3.39 -15.69
C GLU A 183 -14.56 -3.74 -14.45
N LYS A 184 -14.40 -4.96 -13.92
CA LYS A 184 -15.05 -5.39 -12.67
C LYS A 184 -14.67 -4.47 -11.52
N LEU A 185 -13.37 -4.15 -11.39
CA LEU A 185 -12.86 -3.32 -10.31
C LEU A 185 -13.43 -1.90 -10.37
N ILE A 186 -13.35 -1.24 -11.52
CA ILE A 186 -13.87 0.13 -11.71
C ILE A 186 -15.37 0.18 -11.50
N LYS A 187 -16.12 -0.79 -12.01
CA LYS A 187 -17.57 -0.88 -11.79
C LYS A 187 -17.92 -0.97 -10.31
N SER A 188 -17.18 -1.79 -9.54
CA SER A 188 -17.37 -1.89 -8.09
C SER A 188 -17.08 -0.56 -7.38
N ILE A 189 -15.99 0.12 -7.75
CA ILE A 189 -15.61 1.42 -7.18
C ILE A 189 -16.67 2.49 -7.47
N LEU A 190 -17.18 2.56 -8.71
CA LEU A 190 -18.21 3.52 -9.07
C LEU A 190 -19.54 3.26 -8.35
N ASN A 191 -19.96 2.01 -8.26
CA ASN A 191 -21.16 1.64 -7.51
C ASN A 191 -21.05 2.04 -6.03
N LEU A 192 -19.89 1.81 -5.43
CA LEU A 192 -19.61 2.23 -4.05
C LEU A 192 -19.71 3.75 -3.91
N TYR A 193 -19.05 4.50 -4.79
CA TYR A 193 -19.06 5.95 -4.76
C TYR A 193 -20.48 6.53 -4.88
N GLU A 194 -21.29 5.98 -5.79
CA GLU A 194 -22.71 6.41 -5.92
C GLU A 194 -23.52 6.09 -4.65
N SER A 195 -23.27 4.95 -4.01
CA SER A 195 -23.94 4.60 -2.74
C SER A 195 -23.58 5.52 -1.57
N MET A 196 -22.39 6.12 -1.59
CA MET A 196 -21.97 7.10 -0.56
C MET A 196 -22.57 8.48 -0.73
N LYS A 197 -23.13 8.79 -1.93
CA LYS A 197 -23.80 10.07 -2.21
C LYS A 197 -25.29 10.08 -1.87
N SER A 198 -25.89 8.88 -1.74
CA SER A 198 -27.31 8.70 -1.43
C SER A 198 -27.56 8.78 0.08
#